data_64b3a8033389c2cf5ab0fffe526f8a77
#
_entry.id   64b3a8033389c2cf5ab0fffe526f8a77
#
_cell.length_a   1.000
_cell.length_b   1.000
_cell.length_c   1.000
_cell.angle_alpha   90.00
_cell.angle_beta   90.00
_cell.angle_gamma   90.00
#
_symmetry.space_group_name_H-M   'P 1'
#
loop_
_entity.id
_entity.type
_entity.pdbx_description
1 polymer ?
#
loop_
_entity_poly.entity_id
_entity_poly.type
_entity_poly.pdbx_seq_one_letter_code
_entity_poly.pdbx_strand_id
1 'polypeptide(L)'
;MARKSKKQKKRATAMRYLVVLLLIALFALVVSMAMKEGGLDTGILDLSKIDLSKLDFSNIHLPDIKLPEIDININLPGSGQNPSLAQPGASPTPAPEPELHVYMIDVGQGDCMLLVSPNGKTMLVDAGESTALYSVRTFLKHMGIKHLDAVVATHPHSDHIGGMAGVLGTVDVDTFYMPDVANESSEYRDMMSALNKQVVKVVKLSVENTPTIPWDSDVSIEVLGPFEDVPYKSLNDYSAIFRVKFGGTSMLFTGDAEGPDTLTAEYTTLARFTPDKLKCTVLKVAHHGSLSSTSDAFLAAADPDYAVISVGKGNEYGHPHQSTLNKLDNMGVRVFRTDELGTIHIAMDGENVRISAYEPKNVTIWSSVKDLFKK
;
A
#
# COMPACT_ATOMS: atom_id res chain seq x y z
N MET A 1 -7.98 -53.93 20.10
CA MET A 1 -8.56 -52.56 19.95
C MET A 1 -8.10 -51.70 21.11
N ALA A 2 -7.19 -50.75 20.89
CA ALA A 2 -6.58 -49.94 21.95
C ALA A 2 -7.55 -48.85 22.44
N ARG A 3 -7.79 -48.81 23.77
CA ARG A 3 -8.59 -47.77 24.43
C ARG A 3 -7.90 -46.41 24.30
N LYS A 4 -8.45 -45.51 23.49
CA LYS A 4 -7.99 -44.11 23.40
C LYS A 4 -7.97 -43.48 24.79
N SER A 5 -6.84 -42.89 25.21
CA SER A 5 -6.63 -42.32 26.54
C SER A 5 -7.64 -41.18 26.83
N LYS A 6 -8.02 -40.97 28.10
CA LYS A 6 -8.89 -39.84 28.54
C LYS A 6 -8.40 -38.48 28.03
N LYS A 7 -7.08 -38.32 27.84
CA LYS A 7 -6.44 -37.10 27.32
C LYS A 7 -6.73 -36.88 25.83
N GLN A 8 -6.80 -37.95 25.02
CA GLN A 8 -7.16 -37.84 23.59
C GLN A 8 -8.65 -37.52 23.40
N LYS A 9 -9.53 -38.06 24.25
CA LYS A 9 -10.96 -37.69 24.22
C LYS A 9 -11.18 -36.23 24.59
N LYS A 10 -10.49 -35.68 25.64
CA LYS A 10 -10.57 -34.26 26.01
C LYS A 10 -10.05 -33.33 24.90
N ARG A 11 -8.96 -33.71 24.21
CA ARG A 11 -8.43 -32.94 23.07
C ARG A 11 -9.40 -32.95 21.87
N ALA A 12 -10.02 -34.06 21.54
CA ALA A 12 -11.01 -34.14 20.48
C ALA A 12 -12.26 -33.32 20.81
N THR A 13 -12.69 -33.28 22.07
CA THR A 13 -13.83 -32.45 22.50
C THR A 13 -13.46 -30.96 22.42
N ALA A 14 -12.29 -30.56 22.91
CA ALA A 14 -11.84 -29.15 22.79
C ALA A 14 -11.70 -28.68 21.34
N MET A 15 -11.22 -29.54 20.44
CA MET A 15 -11.14 -29.24 19.01
C MET A 15 -12.53 -29.05 18.39
N ARG A 16 -13.51 -29.85 18.80
CA ARG A 16 -14.92 -29.69 18.31
C ARG A 16 -15.52 -28.36 18.77
N TYR A 17 -15.30 -27.96 20.02
CA TYR A 17 -15.74 -26.65 20.52
C TYR A 17 -15.09 -25.48 19.75
N LEU A 18 -13.80 -25.60 19.46
CA LEU A 18 -13.08 -24.57 18.68
C LEU A 18 -13.65 -24.42 17.27
N VAL A 19 -13.94 -25.52 16.58
CA VAL A 19 -14.54 -25.51 15.24
C VAL A 19 -15.95 -24.90 15.25
N VAL A 20 -16.76 -25.21 16.25
CA VAL A 20 -18.10 -24.64 16.41
C VAL A 20 -18.02 -23.12 16.68
N LEU A 21 -17.10 -22.67 17.52
CA LEU A 21 -16.87 -21.25 17.80
C LEU A 21 -16.41 -20.50 16.53
N LEU A 22 -15.55 -21.11 15.72
CA LEU A 22 -15.11 -20.54 14.44
C LEU A 22 -16.26 -20.43 13.43
N LEU A 23 -17.14 -21.43 13.37
CA LEU A 23 -18.31 -21.40 12.50
C LEU A 23 -19.34 -20.34 12.95
N ILE A 24 -19.53 -20.16 14.25
CA ILE A 24 -20.38 -19.10 14.81
C ILE A 24 -19.79 -17.73 14.50
N ALA A 25 -18.47 -17.56 14.64
CA ALA A 25 -17.77 -16.32 14.33
C ALA A 25 -17.85 -16.01 12.81
N LEU A 26 -17.70 -17.01 11.96
CA LEU A 26 -17.84 -16.89 10.51
C LEU A 26 -19.28 -16.52 10.11
N PHE A 27 -20.27 -17.14 10.73
CA PHE A 27 -21.69 -16.83 10.50
C PHE A 27 -22.01 -15.39 10.96
N ALA A 28 -21.52 -14.95 12.12
CA ALA A 28 -21.67 -13.59 12.61
C ALA A 28 -21.01 -12.57 11.67
N LEU A 29 -19.84 -12.93 11.10
CA LEU A 29 -19.14 -12.11 10.11
C LEU A 29 -19.94 -11.98 8.81
N VAL A 30 -20.47 -13.09 8.29
CA VAL A 30 -21.30 -13.12 7.07
C VAL A 30 -22.59 -12.32 7.26
N VAL A 31 -23.25 -12.45 8.42
CA VAL A 31 -24.42 -11.66 8.77
C VAL A 31 -24.08 -10.17 8.88
N SER A 32 -22.94 -9.83 9.49
CA SER A 32 -22.46 -8.44 9.59
C SER A 32 -22.13 -7.84 8.22
N MET A 33 -21.58 -8.63 7.30
CA MET A 33 -21.32 -8.20 5.91
C MET A 33 -22.61 -8.00 5.12
N ALA A 34 -23.58 -8.91 5.27
CA ALA A 34 -24.90 -8.80 4.63
C ALA A 34 -25.70 -7.58 5.14
N MET A 35 -25.50 -7.19 6.40
CA MET A 35 -26.08 -5.96 6.98
C MET A 35 -25.47 -4.68 6.40
N LYS A 36 -24.18 -4.71 6.06
CA LYS A 36 -23.47 -3.55 5.49
C LYS A 36 -23.90 -3.26 4.05
N GLU A 37 -24.41 -4.27 3.36
CA GLU A 37 -24.91 -4.17 1.97
C GLU A 37 -26.42 -3.87 1.86
N GLY A 38 -27.07 -3.50 2.96
CA GLY A 38 -28.45 -2.96 2.94
C GLY A 38 -29.56 -4.00 2.70
N GLY A 39 -29.31 -5.30 2.94
CA GLY A 39 -30.19 -6.40 2.54
C GLY A 39 -30.98 -7.14 3.62
N LEU A 40 -30.87 -6.84 4.93
CA LEU A 40 -31.61 -7.58 5.98
C LEU A 40 -32.09 -6.65 7.10
N ASP A 41 -33.40 -6.60 7.26
CA ASP A 41 -34.07 -5.97 8.41
C ASP A 41 -33.88 -6.84 9.67
N THR A 42 -33.14 -6.29 10.66
CA THR A 42 -32.65 -7.03 11.84
C THR A 42 -33.58 -7.01 13.04
N GLY A 43 -34.85 -6.73 12.87
CA GLY A 43 -35.84 -6.79 13.96
C GLY A 43 -36.00 -8.15 14.67
N ILE A 44 -35.28 -9.20 14.27
CA ILE A 44 -35.60 -10.60 14.66
C ILE A 44 -34.50 -11.34 15.45
N LEU A 45 -33.24 -10.86 15.52
CA LEU A 45 -32.18 -11.62 16.23
C LEU A 45 -31.42 -10.79 17.28
N ASP A 46 -31.93 -10.83 18.48
CA ASP A 46 -31.22 -10.33 19.67
C ASP A 46 -30.27 -11.43 20.21
N LEU A 47 -29.01 -11.36 19.78
CA LEU A 47 -27.98 -12.34 20.15
C LEU A 47 -27.63 -12.34 21.65
N SER A 48 -28.03 -11.31 22.41
CA SER A 48 -27.82 -11.26 23.86
C SER A 48 -28.71 -12.26 24.64
N LYS A 49 -29.73 -12.82 23.98
CA LYS A 49 -30.68 -13.77 24.56
C LYS A 49 -30.37 -15.23 24.28
N ILE A 50 -29.27 -15.55 23.59
CA ILE A 50 -28.88 -16.92 23.30
C ILE A 50 -28.09 -17.50 24.47
N ASP A 51 -28.74 -18.39 25.22
CA ASP A 51 -28.08 -19.17 26.30
C ASP A 51 -27.31 -20.35 25.69
N LEU A 52 -26.00 -20.15 25.44
CA LEU A 52 -25.12 -21.16 24.86
C LEU A 52 -24.97 -22.42 25.73
N SER A 53 -25.33 -22.37 27.01
CA SER A 53 -25.26 -23.55 27.93
C SER A 53 -26.32 -24.58 27.65
N LYS A 54 -27.38 -24.23 26.91
CA LYS A 54 -28.52 -25.12 26.59
C LYS A 54 -28.42 -25.78 25.22
N LEU A 55 -27.35 -25.54 24.46
CA LEU A 55 -27.17 -26.16 23.16
C LEU A 55 -26.59 -27.59 23.31
N ASP A 56 -27.39 -28.58 22.97
CA ASP A 56 -26.96 -29.99 22.93
C ASP A 56 -26.37 -30.31 21.54
N PHE A 57 -25.04 -30.49 21.53
CA PHE A 57 -24.30 -30.82 20.31
C PHE A 57 -24.04 -32.33 20.13
N SER A 58 -24.67 -33.17 20.91
CA SER A 58 -24.39 -34.62 20.92
C SER A 58 -24.80 -35.34 19.63
N ASN A 59 -25.70 -34.76 18.84
CA ASN A 59 -26.31 -35.35 17.64
C ASN A 59 -25.88 -34.69 16.30
N ILE A 60 -24.84 -33.88 16.26
CA ILE A 60 -24.34 -33.32 15.01
C ILE A 60 -23.51 -34.36 14.27
N HIS A 61 -24.10 -34.96 13.22
CA HIS A 61 -23.39 -35.77 12.24
C HIS A 61 -22.79 -34.81 11.18
N LEU A 62 -21.46 -34.71 11.18
CA LEU A 62 -20.74 -34.01 10.07
C LEU A 62 -20.61 -35.01 8.91
N PRO A 63 -20.91 -34.61 7.66
CA PRO A 63 -20.65 -35.45 6.50
C PRO A 63 -19.14 -35.72 6.38
N ASP A 64 -18.79 -36.92 5.94
CA ASP A 64 -17.41 -37.31 5.63
C ASP A 64 -16.87 -36.47 4.46
N ILE A 65 -16.18 -35.40 4.79
CA ILE A 65 -15.49 -34.59 3.78
C ILE A 65 -14.17 -35.32 3.46
N LYS A 66 -14.13 -35.98 2.31
CA LYS A 66 -12.87 -36.51 1.76
C LYS A 66 -12.03 -35.30 1.31
N LEU A 67 -11.00 -34.99 2.07
CA LEU A 67 -9.97 -34.05 1.64
C LEU A 67 -9.15 -34.72 0.53
N PRO A 68 -8.77 -33.98 -0.53
CA PRO A 68 -7.86 -34.52 -1.54
C PRO A 68 -6.51 -34.85 -0.89
N GLU A 69 -5.96 -36.02 -1.21
CA GLU A 69 -4.59 -36.38 -0.82
C GLU A 69 -3.62 -35.40 -1.51
N ILE A 70 -3.00 -34.56 -0.70
CA ILE A 70 -1.91 -33.69 -1.16
C ILE A 70 -0.63 -34.42 -0.84
N ASP A 71 0.04 -34.94 -1.86
CA ASP A 71 1.39 -35.52 -1.76
C ASP A 71 2.38 -34.41 -1.41
N ILE A 72 2.75 -34.30 -0.14
CA ILE A 72 3.78 -33.38 0.33
C ILE A 72 5.09 -34.15 0.40
N ASN A 73 5.90 -33.99 -0.65
CA ASN A 73 7.27 -34.53 -0.67
C ASN A 73 8.18 -33.61 0.15
N ILE A 74 8.30 -33.90 1.47
CA ILE A 74 9.21 -33.16 2.36
C ILE A 74 10.57 -33.84 2.33
N ASN A 75 11.52 -33.27 1.60
CA ASN A 75 12.93 -33.63 1.68
C ASN A 75 13.52 -33.03 2.97
N LEU A 76 13.66 -33.84 4.01
CA LEU A 76 14.39 -33.46 5.23
C LEU A 76 15.88 -33.73 5.00
N PRO A 77 16.78 -32.75 5.23
CA PRO A 77 18.21 -33.01 5.23
C PRO A 77 18.64 -33.56 6.60
N GLY A 78 19.21 -34.77 6.61
CA GLY A 78 19.88 -35.27 7.82
C GLY A 78 20.11 -36.75 7.85
N SER A 79 21.30 -37.15 7.51
CA SER A 79 22.10 -38.32 7.90
C SER A 79 22.59 -39.18 6.71
N GLY A 80 23.91 -39.31 6.62
CA GLY A 80 24.56 -40.35 5.85
C GLY A 80 25.57 -39.83 4.79
N GLN A 81 26.81 -39.73 5.21
CA GLN A 81 27.97 -39.54 4.37
C GLN A 81 28.06 -40.63 3.27
N ASN A 82 28.18 -40.23 2.00
CA ASN A 82 29.06 -40.94 1.08
C ASN A 82 29.57 -39.92 0.02
N PRO A 83 30.89 -39.88 -0.23
CA PRO A 83 31.46 -38.98 -1.23
C PRO A 83 31.47 -39.69 -2.58
N SER A 84 30.74 -39.21 -3.55
CA SER A 84 30.92 -39.58 -4.92
C SER A 84 30.48 -38.52 -5.90
N LEU A 85 31.50 -38.09 -6.69
CA LEU A 85 31.43 -37.45 -8.00
C LEU A 85 30.88 -36.05 -8.10
N ALA A 86 31.81 -35.10 -8.07
CA ALA A 86 31.65 -33.76 -8.58
C ALA A 86 31.11 -33.80 -10.01
N GLN A 87 29.91 -33.28 -10.23
CA GLN A 87 29.46 -32.83 -11.54
C GLN A 87 30.01 -31.42 -11.79
N PRO A 88 30.61 -31.16 -12.97
CA PRO A 88 31.10 -29.83 -13.29
C PRO A 88 29.93 -28.90 -13.64
N GLY A 89 29.82 -27.76 -12.94
CA GLY A 89 29.30 -26.53 -13.53
C GLY A 89 27.79 -26.37 -13.56
N ALA A 90 27.10 -26.32 -12.40
CA ALA A 90 25.97 -25.41 -12.31
C ALA A 90 26.56 -24.01 -12.10
N SER A 91 26.49 -23.15 -13.12
CA SER A 91 26.75 -21.74 -12.96
C SER A 91 25.86 -21.26 -11.81
N PRO A 92 26.37 -20.46 -10.83
CA PRO A 92 25.53 -19.88 -9.79
C PRO A 92 24.40 -19.15 -10.48
N THR A 93 23.16 -19.41 -10.06
CA THR A 93 22.01 -18.58 -10.46
C THR A 93 22.41 -17.15 -10.15
N PRO A 94 22.37 -16.24 -11.13
CA PRO A 94 22.70 -14.83 -10.86
C PRO A 94 21.88 -14.35 -9.66
N ALA A 95 22.50 -13.60 -8.75
CA ALA A 95 21.75 -12.91 -7.72
C ALA A 95 20.66 -12.08 -8.41
N PRO A 96 19.45 -11.99 -7.83
CA PRO A 96 18.42 -11.14 -8.42
C PRO A 96 18.99 -9.73 -8.56
N GLU A 97 18.81 -9.14 -9.73
CA GLU A 97 19.25 -7.78 -10.00
C GLU A 97 18.57 -6.84 -9.00
N PRO A 98 19.26 -5.79 -8.53
CA PRO A 98 18.70 -4.84 -7.60
C PRO A 98 17.52 -4.11 -8.23
N GLU A 99 16.42 -3.98 -7.50
CA GLU A 99 15.20 -3.34 -7.97
C GLU A 99 14.70 -2.26 -7.02
N LEU A 100 14.18 -1.18 -7.57
CA LEU A 100 13.35 -0.23 -6.84
C LEU A 100 11.90 -0.67 -6.95
N HIS A 101 11.26 -0.92 -5.82
CA HIS A 101 9.86 -1.30 -5.75
C HIS A 101 9.00 -0.13 -5.28
N VAL A 102 7.87 0.09 -5.94
CA VAL A 102 6.82 1.02 -5.50
C VAL A 102 5.51 0.23 -5.38
N TYR A 103 4.88 0.33 -4.23
CA TYR A 103 3.56 -0.25 -3.97
C TYR A 103 2.56 0.88 -3.80
N MET A 104 1.66 1.06 -4.77
CA MET A 104 0.51 1.95 -4.64
C MET A 104 -0.57 1.17 -3.90
N ILE A 105 -0.73 1.46 -2.62
CA ILE A 105 -1.62 0.73 -1.71
C ILE A 105 -3.06 1.16 -1.99
N ASP A 106 -3.96 0.20 -2.18
CA ASP A 106 -5.39 0.49 -2.29
C ASP A 106 -5.93 0.99 -0.93
N VAL A 107 -6.14 2.28 -0.86
CA VAL A 107 -6.70 3.00 0.30
C VAL A 107 -8.12 3.49 0.06
N GLY A 108 -8.76 3.05 -1.04
CA GLY A 108 -9.97 3.67 -1.56
C GLY A 108 -9.63 5.01 -2.23
N GLN A 109 -10.40 6.05 -1.91
CA GLN A 109 -10.06 7.41 -2.41
C GLN A 109 -8.90 7.98 -1.59
N GLY A 110 -7.86 8.49 -2.29
CA GLY A 110 -6.67 9.04 -1.67
C GLY A 110 -5.37 8.37 -2.12
N ASP A 111 -4.25 8.82 -1.59
CA ASP A 111 -2.91 8.33 -1.93
C ASP A 111 -2.21 7.65 -0.75
N CYS A 112 -1.56 6.52 -1.02
CA CYS A 112 -0.59 5.89 -0.12
C CYS A 112 0.36 5.01 -0.93
N MET A 113 1.65 5.32 -0.91
CA MET A 113 2.64 4.56 -1.66
C MET A 113 3.84 4.20 -0.79
N LEU A 114 4.19 2.91 -0.75
CA LEU A 114 5.42 2.43 -0.11
C LEU A 114 6.50 2.22 -1.17
N LEU A 115 7.65 2.84 -1.00
CA LEU A 115 8.84 2.63 -1.82
C LEU A 115 9.84 1.79 -1.02
N VAL A 116 10.45 0.81 -1.69
CA VAL A 116 11.56 0.00 -1.16
C VAL A 116 12.70 0.08 -2.15
N SER A 117 13.83 0.64 -1.72
CA SER A 117 15.01 0.81 -2.58
C SER A 117 15.77 -0.49 -2.80
N PRO A 118 16.67 -0.54 -3.80
CA PRO A 118 17.55 -1.69 -4.00
C PRO A 118 18.37 -2.07 -2.77
N ASN A 119 18.72 -1.10 -1.92
CA ASN A 119 19.49 -1.30 -0.69
C ASN A 119 18.60 -1.53 0.55
N GLY A 120 17.29 -1.70 0.36
CA GLY A 120 16.32 -1.99 1.42
C GLY A 120 15.89 -0.77 2.24
N LYS A 121 16.22 0.46 1.80
CA LYS A 121 15.65 1.67 2.40
C LYS A 121 14.17 1.79 2.09
N THR A 122 13.41 2.35 3.03
CA THR A 122 11.97 2.44 2.94
C THR A 122 11.48 3.88 3.00
N MET A 123 10.51 4.21 2.15
CA MET A 123 9.85 5.52 2.13
C MET A 123 8.35 5.33 1.99
N LEU A 124 7.57 6.06 2.77
CA LEU A 124 6.12 6.14 2.60
C LEU A 124 5.76 7.52 2.04
N VAL A 125 4.96 7.55 0.99
CA VAL A 125 4.39 8.77 0.41
C VAL A 125 2.89 8.72 0.66
N ASP A 126 2.40 9.65 1.47
CA ASP A 126 1.03 9.75 1.95
C ASP A 126 0.54 8.50 2.72
N ALA A 127 -0.67 8.56 3.27
CA ALA A 127 -1.24 7.50 4.12
C ALA A 127 -2.75 7.30 3.94
N GLY A 128 -3.34 7.91 2.91
CA GLY A 128 -4.77 7.85 2.65
C GLY A 128 -5.63 8.52 3.71
N GLU A 129 -6.93 8.35 3.61
CA GLU A 129 -7.87 8.79 4.64
C GLU A 129 -7.70 8.01 5.96
N SER A 130 -8.20 8.57 7.04
CA SER A 130 -8.21 7.91 8.36
C SER A 130 -8.93 6.55 8.35
N THR A 131 -9.92 6.39 7.51
CA THR A 131 -10.67 5.14 7.29
C THR A 131 -9.80 4.04 6.66
N ALA A 132 -8.77 4.40 5.89
CA ALA A 132 -7.84 3.48 5.25
C ALA A 132 -6.70 3.01 6.18
N LEU A 133 -6.56 3.57 7.37
CA LEU A 133 -5.45 3.28 8.30
C LEU A 133 -5.27 1.77 8.54
N TYR A 134 -6.37 1.02 8.65
CA TYR A 134 -6.27 -0.44 8.84
C TYR A 134 -5.59 -1.14 7.66
N SER A 135 -5.94 -0.78 6.43
CA SER A 135 -5.34 -1.33 5.20
C SER A 135 -3.86 -0.98 5.12
N VAL A 136 -3.50 0.28 5.35
CA VAL A 136 -2.10 0.74 5.35
C VAL A 136 -1.27 -0.01 6.39
N ARG A 137 -1.72 -0.07 7.65
CA ARG A 137 -1.01 -0.78 8.72
C ARG A 137 -0.87 -2.27 8.45
N THR A 138 -1.92 -2.89 7.91
CA THR A 138 -1.90 -4.30 7.55
C THR A 138 -0.89 -4.56 6.43
N PHE A 139 -0.83 -3.69 5.42
CA PHE A 139 0.13 -3.77 4.35
C PHE A 139 1.58 -3.60 4.86
N LEU A 140 1.86 -2.54 5.63
CA LEU A 140 3.18 -2.31 6.23
C LEU A 140 3.63 -3.50 7.09
N LYS A 141 2.73 -4.04 7.92
CA LYS A 141 3.00 -5.23 8.73
C LYS A 141 3.28 -6.46 7.86
N HIS A 142 2.52 -6.67 6.79
CA HIS A 142 2.73 -7.77 5.84
C HIS A 142 4.10 -7.68 5.17
N MET A 143 4.52 -6.47 4.80
CA MET A 143 5.83 -6.18 4.25
C MET A 143 6.97 -6.23 5.29
N GLY A 144 6.64 -6.44 6.57
CA GLY A 144 7.62 -6.48 7.66
C GLY A 144 8.18 -5.09 8.05
N ILE A 145 7.54 -4.01 7.59
CA ILE A 145 7.99 -2.64 7.84
C ILE A 145 7.71 -2.26 9.30
N LYS A 146 8.76 -1.96 10.04
CA LYS A 146 8.73 -1.46 11.42
C LYS A 146 9.37 -0.08 11.53
N HIS A 147 10.07 0.33 10.50
CA HIS A 147 10.81 1.56 10.40
C HIS A 147 10.69 2.11 8.98
N LEU A 148 10.61 3.43 8.84
CA LEU A 148 10.64 4.17 7.60
C LEU A 148 11.81 5.16 7.63
N ASP A 149 12.73 5.04 6.68
CA ASP A 149 13.86 5.98 6.55
C ASP A 149 13.35 7.36 6.15
N ALA A 150 12.26 7.43 5.41
CA ALA A 150 11.63 8.68 5.02
C ALA A 150 10.10 8.54 4.95
N VAL A 151 9.41 9.64 5.24
CA VAL A 151 7.99 9.82 4.94
C VAL A 151 7.84 11.14 4.19
N VAL A 152 7.01 11.16 3.16
CA VAL A 152 6.61 12.36 2.43
C VAL A 152 5.10 12.53 2.56
N ALA A 153 4.65 13.63 3.16
CA ALA A 153 3.28 14.10 3.03
C ALA A 153 3.23 15.08 1.86
N THR A 154 2.51 14.73 0.80
CA THR A 154 2.50 15.55 -0.42
C THR A 154 1.83 16.89 -0.20
N HIS A 155 0.68 16.90 0.45
CA HIS A 155 -0.06 18.10 0.84
C HIS A 155 -1.06 17.76 1.96
N PRO A 156 -1.64 18.75 2.68
CA PRO A 156 -2.36 18.48 3.94
C PRO A 156 -3.87 18.17 3.79
N HIS A 157 -4.33 17.55 2.70
CA HIS A 157 -5.70 17.05 2.60
C HIS A 157 -5.87 15.69 3.28
N SER A 158 -7.09 15.41 3.76
CA SER A 158 -7.41 14.23 4.58
C SER A 158 -7.19 12.91 3.85
N ASP A 159 -7.45 12.85 2.55
CA ASP A 159 -7.24 11.68 1.70
C ASP A 159 -5.75 11.38 1.39
N HIS A 160 -4.84 12.24 1.87
CA HIS A 160 -3.39 12.04 1.84
C HIS A 160 -2.79 11.84 3.24
N ILE A 161 -3.19 12.65 4.22
CA ILE A 161 -2.58 12.61 5.57
C ILE A 161 -3.48 11.99 6.64
N GLY A 162 -4.71 11.60 6.32
CA GLY A 162 -5.69 11.12 7.31
C GLY A 162 -5.24 9.90 8.11
N GLY A 163 -4.54 8.97 7.47
CA GLY A 163 -3.93 7.81 8.13
C GLY A 163 -2.60 8.09 8.83
N MET A 164 -1.97 9.25 8.59
CA MET A 164 -0.58 9.51 8.94
C MET A 164 -0.31 9.45 10.45
N ALA A 165 -1.17 10.04 11.28
CA ALA A 165 -1.03 9.97 12.74
C ALA A 165 -1.02 8.53 13.27
N GLY A 166 -1.84 7.67 12.65
CA GLY A 166 -1.91 6.25 13.00
C GLY A 166 -0.69 5.46 12.51
N VAL A 167 -0.14 5.80 11.35
CA VAL A 167 1.13 5.22 10.84
C VAL A 167 2.26 5.60 11.79
N LEU A 168 2.43 6.89 12.09
CA LEU A 168 3.41 7.40 13.05
C LEU A 168 3.27 6.77 14.45
N GLY A 169 2.08 6.33 14.85
CA GLY A 169 1.88 5.61 16.11
C GLY A 169 2.31 4.13 16.09
N THR A 170 2.79 3.60 14.95
CA THR A 170 3.06 2.15 14.79
C THR A 170 4.41 1.81 14.16
N VAL A 171 5.05 2.75 13.49
CA VAL A 171 6.37 2.59 12.89
C VAL A 171 7.26 3.76 13.31
N ASP A 172 8.56 3.50 13.47
CA ASP A 172 9.54 4.55 13.70
C ASP A 172 9.86 5.25 12.37
N VAL A 173 10.12 6.57 12.41
CA VAL A 173 10.40 7.39 11.23
C VAL A 173 11.66 8.24 11.47
N ASP A 174 12.63 8.19 10.56
CA ASP A 174 13.83 9.01 10.66
C ASP A 174 13.58 10.46 10.24
N THR A 175 13.04 10.65 9.03
CA THR A 175 12.80 12.00 8.47
C THR A 175 11.41 12.09 7.84
N PHE A 176 10.71 13.15 8.19
CA PHE A 176 9.40 13.48 7.66
C PHE A 176 9.49 14.74 6.79
N TYR A 177 9.13 14.63 5.53
CA TYR A 177 9.14 15.71 4.55
C TYR A 177 7.70 16.18 4.30
N MET A 178 7.46 17.48 4.34
CA MET A 178 6.17 18.07 4.04
C MET A 178 6.32 19.52 3.55
N PRO A 179 5.46 20.03 2.68
CA PRO A 179 5.46 21.45 2.32
C PRO A 179 5.14 22.34 3.53
N ASP A 180 5.63 23.58 3.50
CA ASP A 180 5.40 24.56 4.57
C ASP A 180 4.03 25.21 4.44
N VAL A 181 2.98 24.42 4.53
CA VAL A 181 1.60 24.88 4.50
C VAL A 181 0.80 24.19 5.61
N ALA A 182 0.01 24.95 6.34
CA ALA A 182 -0.85 24.42 7.39
C ALA A 182 -2.27 24.18 6.88
N ASN A 183 -2.97 23.25 7.56
CA ASN A 183 -4.39 23.02 7.40
C ASN A 183 -5.07 23.03 8.79
N GLU A 184 -6.31 23.51 8.85
CA GLU A 184 -7.09 23.54 10.10
C GLU A 184 -7.84 22.22 10.37
N SER A 185 -7.65 21.19 9.55
CA SER A 185 -8.28 19.88 9.71
C SER A 185 -7.84 19.17 11.00
N SER A 186 -8.67 18.26 11.51
CA SER A 186 -8.30 17.38 12.64
C SER A 186 -7.12 16.48 12.29
N GLU A 187 -7.11 15.95 11.08
CA GLU A 187 -6.09 15.05 10.53
C GLU A 187 -4.71 15.70 10.52
N TYR A 188 -4.63 16.98 10.12
CA TYR A 188 -3.38 17.74 10.16
C TYR A 188 -2.91 17.94 11.61
N ARG A 189 -3.80 18.34 12.53
CA ARG A 189 -3.45 18.51 13.96
C ARG A 189 -2.99 17.19 14.59
N ASP A 190 -3.66 16.09 14.28
CA ASP A 190 -3.31 14.76 14.81
C ASP A 190 -1.97 14.29 14.26
N MET A 191 -1.69 14.50 12.97
CA MET A 191 -0.39 14.23 12.36
C MET A 191 0.73 15.05 13.05
N MET A 192 0.55 16.36 13.21
CA MET A 192 1.55 17.21 13.88
C MET A 192 1.77 16.81 15.34
N SER A 193 0.70 16.42 16.04
CA SER A 193 0.80 15.89 17.42
C SER A 193 1.60 14.58 17.46
N ALA A 194 1.40 13.69 16.48
CA ALA A 194 2.13 12.42 16.40
C ALA A 194 3.62 12.65 16.09
N LEU A 195 3.96 13.54 15.17
CA LEU A 195 5.33 13.94 14.85
C LEU A 195 6.07 14.49 16.09
N ASN A 196 5.42 15.37 16.85
CA ASN A 196 5.99 15.92 18.08
C ASN A 196 6.21 14.84 19.15
N LYS A 197 5.34 13.84 19.27
CA LYS A 197 5.48 12.73 20.23
C LYS A 197 6.65 11.81 19.92
N GLN A 198 6.89 11.53 18.65
CA GLN A 198 8.00 10.68 18.19
C GLN A 198 9.34 11.42 18.12
N VAL A 199 9.32 12.77 18.18
CA VAL A 199 10.54 13.60 17.99
C VAL A 199 11.18 13.34 16.61
N VAL A 200 10.34 13.20 15.57
CA VAL A 200 10.78 12.99 14.18
C VAL A 200 11.42 14.26 13.64
N LYS A 201 12.47 14.11 12.86
CA LYS A 201 13.04 15.22 12.09
C LYS A 201 12.08 15.65 10.99
N VAL A 202 11.45 16.81 11.13
CA VAL A 202 10.58 17.38 10.09
C VAL A 202 11.38 18.32 9.20
N VAL A 203 11.27 18.13 7.88
CA VAL A 203 11.97 18.91 6.85
C VAL A 203 10.92 19.57 5.95
N LYS A 204 11.04 20.88 5.78
CA LYS A 204 10.21 21.63 4.83
C LYS A 204 10.58 21.23 3.40
N LEU A 205 9.60 20.76 2.65
CA LEU A 205 9.76 20.31 1.28
C LEU A 205 9.37 21.43 0.31
N SER A 206 10.36 21.97 -0.34
CA SER A 206 10.25 22.92 -1.45
C SER A 206 11.46 22.80 -2.35
N VAL A 207 11.38 23.31 -3.55
CA VAL A 207 12.52 23.33 -4.48
C VAL A 207 13.72 24.07 -3.88
N GLU A 208 13.47 25.16 -3.16
CA GLU A 208 14.52 26.01 -2.58
C GLU A 208 15.18 25.39 -1.35
N ASN A 209 14.40 24.76 -0.46
CA ASN A 209 14.93 24.20 0.79
C ASN A 209 15.45 22.77 0.64
N THR A 210 14.82 21.97 -0.17
CA THR A 210 15.09 20.54 -0.31
C THR A 210 15.07 20.14 -1.78
N PRO A 211 16.01 20.63 -2.60
CA PRO A 211 16.03 20.31 -4.03
C PRO A 211 16.20 18.81 -4.32
N THR A 212 16.72 18.07 -3.34
CA THR A 212 16.87 16.62 -3.41
C THR A 212 16.54 15.99 -2.06
N ILE A 213 15.92 14.82 -2.07
CA ILE A 213 15.69 14.01 -0.86
C ILE A 213 16.80 12.95 -0.78
N PRO A 214 17.72 13.04 0.20
CA PRO A 214 18.72 12.00 0.41
C PRO A 214 18.06 10.79 1.06
N TRP A 215 17.96 9.68 0.31
CA TRP A 215 17.30 8.47 0.77
C TRP A 215 18.14 7.22 0.57
N ASP A 216 18.56 6.96 -0.66
CA ASP A 216 19.35 5.78 -1.01
C ASP A 216 20.50 6.18 -1.96
N SER A 217 21.64 5.49 -1.89
CA SER A 217 22.81 5.81 -2.71
C SER A 217 22.62 5.60 -4.21
N ASP A 218 21.76 4.63 -4.58
CA ASP A 218 21.56 4.21 -5.97
C ASP A 218 20.29 4.84 -6.58
N VAL A 219 19.49 5.53 -5.74
CA VAL A 219 18.25 6.19 -6.14
C VAL A 219 18.37 7.69 -5.96
N SER A 220 18.16 8.46 -7.02
CA SER A 220 18.11 9.91 -6.93
C SER A 220 16.67 10.40 -6.85
N ILE A 221 16.41 11.36 -5.94
CA ILE A 221 15.11 11.98 -5.77
C ILE A 221 15.28 13.49 -5.92
N GLU A 222 14.69 14.05 -6.99
CA GLU A 222 14.73 15.47 -7.31
C GLU A 222 13.36 16.10 -7.03
N VAL A 223 13.34 17.20 -6.27
CA VAL A 223 12.12 17.95 -5.95
C VAL A 223 11.87 19.00 -7.03
N LEU A 224 10.66 19.01 -7.58
CA LEU A 224 10.23 19.85 -8.68
C LEU A 224 9.05 20.77 -8.31
N GLY A 225 8.58 20.68 -7.08
CA GLY A 225 7.53 21.50 -6.47
C GLY A 225 7.28 21.09 -5.02
N PRO A 226 6.65 21.94 -4.21
CA PRO A 226 6.24 23.30 -4.50
C PRO A 226 7.42 24.30 -4.44
N PHE A 227 7.12 25.57 -4.80
CA PHE A 227 8.05 26.70 -4.72
C PHE A 227 7.63 27.64 -3.58
N GLU A 228 8.59 28.17 -2.83
CA GLU A 228 8.29 29.05 -1.68
C GLU A 228 7.80 30.44 -2.06
N ASP A 229 8.24 30.96 -3.22
CA ASP A 229 7.90 32.28 -3.70
C ASP A 229 6.57 32.34 -4.50
N VAL A 230 5.84 31.20 -4.59
CA VAL A 230 4.56 31.14 -5.29
C VAL A 230 3.42 31.14 -4.27
N PRO A 231 2.55 32.15 -4.28
CA PRO A 231 1.39 32.20 -3.40
C PRO A 231 0.24 31.34 -3.98
N TYR A 232 0.36 30.04 -3.87
CA TYR A 232 -0.68 29.12 -4.33
C TYR A 232 -2.02 29.40 -3.63
N LYS A 233 -3.11 29.18 -4.37
CA LYS A 233 -4.47 29.44 -3.86
C LYS A 233 -5.15 28.18 -3.32
N SER A 234 -4.80 27.05 -3.86
CA SER A 234 -5.31 25.72 -3.44
C SER A 234 -4.28 25.00 -2.60
N LEU A 235 -4.72 24.24 -1.59
CA LEU A 235 -3.84 23.34 -0.85
C LEU A 235 -3.28 22.23 -1.76
N ASN A 236 -4.01 21.84 -2.80
CA ASN A 236 -3.54 20.89 -3.81
C ASN A 236 -2.27 21.38 -4.51
N ASP A 237 -2.15 22.69 -4.75
CA ASP A 237 -0.99 23.26 -5.43
C ASP A 237 0.27 23.33 -4.57
N TYR A 238 0.15 23.10 -3.24
CA TYR A 238 1.30 22.84 -2.39
C TYR A 238 1.80 21.40 -2.48
N SER A 239 1.23 20.57 -3.36
CA SER A 239 1.65 19.19 -3.54
C SER A 239 3.14 19.07 -3.84
N ALA A 240 3.79 18.17 -3.10
CA ALA A 240 5.15 17.79 -3.41
C ALA A 240 5.20 17.10 -4.78
N ILE A 241 5.81 17.78 -5.76
CA ILE A 241 6.16 17.19 -7.06
C ILE A 241 7.61 16.77 -6.99
N PHE A 242 7.89 15.47 -7.18
CA PHE A 242 9.26 14.97 -7.16
C PHE A 242 9.42 13.77 -8.07
N ARG A 243 10.63 13.62 -8.61
CA ARG A 243 11.00 12.52 -9.49
C ARG A 243 11.97 11.59 -8.78
N VAL A 244 11.59 10.31 -8.68
CA VAL A 244 12.44 9.22 -8.22
C VAL A 244 13.04 8.53 -9.41
N LYS A 245 14.37 8.41 -9.47
CA LYS A 245 15.10 7.82 -10.59
C LYS A 245 16.02 6.69 -10.10
N PHE A 246 15.96 5.55 -10.78
CA PHE A 246 16.85 4.41 -10.60
C PHE A 246 17.35 3.95 -11.97
N GLY A 247 18.66 4.05 -12.21
CA GLY A 247 19.23 3.78 -13.52
C GLY A 247 18.66 4.64 -14.64
N GLY A 248 18.14 4.02 -15.69
CA GLY A 248 17.44 4.64 -16.80
C GLY A 248 15.94 4.85 -16.59
N THR A 249 15.35 4.24 -15.53
CA THR A 249 13.93 4.34 -15.22
C THR A 249 13.61 5.44 -14.20
N SER A 250 12.40 5.97 -14.23
CA SER A 250 11.97 6.99 -13.26
C SER A 250 10.47 7.01 -13.05
N MET A 251 10.04 7.46 -11.87
CA MET A 251 8.66 7.73 -11.55
C MET A 251 8.49 9.18 -11.08
N LEU A 252 7.51 9.88 -11.64
CA LEU A 252 7.13 11.23 -11.25
C LEU A 252 5.90 11.17 -10.34
N PHE A 253 6.07 11.67 -9.13
CA PHE A 253 5.02 11.84 -8.13
C PHE A 253 4.50 13.27 -8.20
N THR A 254 3.20 13.46 -8.20
CA THR A 254 2.57 14.76 -8.42
C THR A 254 1.59 15.16 -7.33
N GLY A 255 1.32 14.27 -6.36
CA GLY A 255 0.24 14.50 -5.40
C GLY A 255 -1.05 14.85 -6.12
N ASP A 256 -1.64 15.98 -5.73
CA ASP A 256 -2.85 16.54 -6.31
C ASP A 256 -2.61 17.87 -7.04
N ALA A 257 -1.39 18.07 -7.54
CA ALA A 257 -1.02 19.26 -8.31
C ALA A 257 -2.05 19.61 -9.38
N GLU A 258 -2.50 20.86 -9.39
CA GLU A 258 -3.49 21.37 -10.34
C GLU A 258 -2.85 22.16 -11.49
N GLY A 259 -3.57 22.30 -12.58
CA GLY A 259 -3.23 23.05 -13.80
C GLY A 259 -4.47 23.28 -14.67
N PRO A 260 -4.40 24.05 -15.74
CA PRO A 260 -3.23 24.77 -16.29
C PRO A 260 -3.15 26.26 -15.91
N ASP A 261 -3.95 26.73 -14.95
CA ASP A 261 -4.05 28.16 -14.65
C ASP A 261 -2.75 28.69 -14.01
N THR A 262 -2.56 30.01 -14.13
CA THR A 262 -1.43 30.68 -13.47
C THR A 262 -1.48 30.53 -11.96
N LEU A 263 -0.31 30.33 -11.33
CA LEU A 263 -0.14 30.05 -9.90
C LEU A 263 -0.66 28.68 -9.47
N THR A 264 -0.88 27.73 -10.39
CA THR A 264 -1.05 26.33 -10.07
C THR A 264 0.29 25.59 -10.07
N ALA A 265 0.33 24.43 -9.45
CA ALA A 265 1.56 23.64 -9.31
C ALA A 265 2.12 23.23 -10.68
N GLU A 266 1.29 22.71 -11.59
CA GLU A 266 1.74 22.30 -12.93
C GLU A 266 2.27 23.48 -13.73
N TYR A 267 1.55 24.61 -13.74
CA TYR A 267 1.97 25.80 -14.47
C TYR A 267 3.33 26.32 -13.97
N THR A 268 3.51 26.43 -12.66
CA THR A 268 4.74 26.96 -12.07
C THR A 268 5.92 26.01 -12.28
N THR A 269 5.68 24.70 -12.23
CA THR A 269 6.69 23.68 -12.53
C THR A 269 7.13 23.74 -13.99
N LEU A 270 6.18 23.81 -14.93
CA LEU A 270 6.47 23.97 -16.38
C LEU A 270 7.20 25.28 -16.71
N ALA A 271 6.91 26.35 -15.97
CA ALA A 271 7.56 27.64 -16.19
C ALA A 271 9.02 27.68 -15.69
N ARG A 272 9.40 26.79 -14.76
CA ARG A 272 10.71 26.82 -14.08
C ARG A 272 11.64 25.68 -14.47
N PHE A 273 11.10 24.58 -14.98
CA PHE A 273 11.88 23.43 -15.39
C PHE A 273 11.72 23.13 -16.88
N THR A 274 12.79 22.65 -17.47
CA THR A 274 12.77 22.11 -18.84
C THR A 274 12.10 20.74 -18.86
N PRO A 275 11.50 20.30 -19.98
CA PRO A 275 10.79 19.02 -20.06
C PRO A 275 11.62 17.81 -19.63
N ASP A 276 12.94 17.81 -19.83
CA ASP A 276 13.82 16.72 -19.42
C ASP A 276 13.82 16.47 -17.91
N LYS A 277 13.49 17.50 -17.10
CA LYS A 277 13.34 17.37 -15.64
C LYS A 277 12.05 16.67 -15.25
N LEU A 278 10.99 16.80 -16.04
CA LEU A 278 9.69 16.19 -15.79
C LEU A 278 9.56 14.81 -16.45
N LYS A 279 10.35 14.56 -17.50
CA LYS A 279 10.27 13.30 -18.23
C LYS A 279 10.44 12.10 -17.29
N CYS A 280 9.50 11.13 -17.40
CA CYS A 280 9.45 9.96 -16.53
C CYS A 280 8.99 8.70 -17.29
N THR A 281 9.33 7.53 -16.78
CA THR A 281 8.83 6.25 -17.30
C THR A 281 7.42 5.97 -16.76
N VAL A 282 7.18 6.31 -15.47
CA VAL A 282 5.89 6.14 -14.80
C VAL A 282 5.42 7.47 -14.25
N LEU A 283 4.19 7.85 -14.55
CA LEU A 283 3.53 9.01 -13.96
C LEU A 283 2.50 8.58 -12.91
N LYS A 284 2.62 9.05 -11.65
CA LYS A 284 1.48 9.10 -10.74
C LYS A 284 0.58 10.23 -11.23
N VAL A 285 -0.58 9.89 -11.76
CA VAL A 285 -1.54 10.89 -12.27
C VAL A 285 -2.02 11.76 -11.12
N ALA A 286 -1.98 13.07 -11.31
CA ALA A 286 -2.32 14.03 -10.28
C ALA A 286 -3.82 13.99 -9.92
N HIS A 287 -4.12 14.25 -8.66
CA HIS A 287 -5.46 14.44 -8.12
C HIS A 287 -6.43 13.33 -8.52
N HIS A 288 -5.97 12.08 -8.39
CA HIS A 288 -6.72 10.85 -8.68
C HIS A 288 -7.34 10.80 -10.10
N GLY A 289 -6.80 11.57 -11.03
CA GLY A 289 -7.33 11.71 -12.37
C GLY A 289 -8.43 12.77 -12.51
N SER A 290 -8.45 13.79 -11.65
CA SER A 290 -9.34 14.96 -11.77
C SER A 290 -9.19 15.67 -13.11
N LEU A 291 -10.26 16.31 -13.55
CA LEU A 291 -10.23 17.16 -14.74
C LEU A 291 -9.42 18.45 -14.56
N SER A 292 -9.19 18.88 -13.31
CA SER A 292 -8.42 20.08 -12.96
C SER A 292 -6.90 19.86 -13.02
N SER A 293 -6.46 18.63 -13.29
CA SER A 293 -5.06 18.21 -13.20
C SER A 293 -4.59 17.50 -14.46
N THR A 294 -3.29 17.19 -14.50
CA THR A 294 -2.64 16.49 -15.62
C THR A 294 -2.98 17.20 -16.95
N SER A 295 -2.63 18.51 -17.02
CA SER A 295 -2.84 19.32 -18.21
C SER A 295 -2.10 18.73 -19.40
N ASP A 296 -2.57 19.03 -20.63
CA ASP A 296 -1.92 18.54 -21.85
C ASP A 296 -0.45 18.96 -21.93
N ALA A 297 -0.13 20.17 -21.46
CA ALA A 297 1.24 20.67 -21.43
C ALA A 297 2.12 19.92 -20.42
N PHE A 298 1.58 19.61 -19.22
CA PHE A 298 2.29 18.86 -18.19
C PHE A 298 2.50 17.41 -18.63
N LEU A 299 1.46 16.78 -19.17
CA LEU A 299 1.53 15.42 -19.68
C LEU A 299 2.52 15.28 -20.84
N ALA A 300 2.53 16.27 -21.77
CA ALA A 300 3.50 16.30 -22.88
C ALA A 300 4.95 16.48 -22.38
N ALA A 301 5.18 17.23 -21.29
CA ALA A 301 6.50 17.39 -20.70
C ALA A 301 6.94 16.15 -19.90
N ALA A 302 6.01 15.49 -19.22
CA ALA A 302 6.26 14.25 -18.47
C ALA A 302 6.52 13.04 -19.40
N ASP A 303 5.90 13.01 -20.58
CA ASP A 303 6.06 12.00 -21.65
C ASP A 303 6.19 10.56 -21.11
N PRO A 304 5.21 10.07 -20.30
CA PRO A 304 5.33 8.79 -19.63
C PRO A 304 4.96 7.60 -20.53
N ASP A 305 5.61 6.44 -20.32
CA ASP A 305 5.18 5.17 -20.94
C ASP A 305 3.98 4.57 -20.19
N TYR A 306 3.92 4.80 -18.87
CA TYR A 306 2.92 4.25 -17.97
C TYR A 306 2.34 5.35 -17.06
N ALA A 307 1.05 5.24 -16.76
CA ALA A 307 0.38 6.07 -15.78
C ALA A 307 -0.26 5.19 -14.70
N VAL A 308 -0.13 5.60 -13.44
CA VAL A 308 -0.78 4.94 -12.31
C VAL A 308 -1.73 5.92 -11.62
N ILE A 309 -2.94 5.47 -11.32
CA ILE A 309 -3.98 6.28 -10.70
C ILE A 309 -4.40 5.61 -9.39
N SER A 310 -4.18 6.30 -8.26
CA SER A 310 -4.75 5.92 -6.98
C SER A 310 -6.14 6.52 -6.88
N VAL A 311 -7.17 5.68 -6.80
CA VAL A 311 -8.56 6.12 -6.86
C VAL A 311 -9.50 5.09 -6.25
N GLY A 312 -10.53 5.53 -5.55
CA GLY A 312 -11.52 4.66 -4.92
C GLY A 312 -12.58 4.17 -5.89
N LYS A 313 -12.93 2.89 -5.79
CA LYS A 313 -14.01 2.31 -6.59
C LYS A 313 -15.34 2.96 -6.24
N GLY A 314 -16.01 3.53 -7.25
CA GLY A 314 -17.32 4.18 -7.06
C GLY A 314 -17.26 5.45 -6.22
N ASN A 315 -16.09 6.15 -6.22
CA ASN A 315 -15.95 7.41 -5.53
C ASN A 315 -16.95 8.47 -6.00
N GLU A 316 -17.32 9.38 -5.10
CA GLU A 316 -18.35 10.41 -5.37
C GLU A 316 -17.85 11.58 -6.21
N TYR A 317 -16.54 11.67 -6.46
CA TYR A 317 -15.93 12.72 -7.29
C TYR A 317 -16.00 12.40 -8.79
N GLY A 318 -16.32 11.16 -9.16
CA GLY A 318 -16.29 10.69 -10.55
C GLY A 318 -14.88 10.52 -11.11
N HIS A 319 -13.88 10.41 -10.23
CA HIS A 319 -12.49 10.15 -10.61
C HIS A 319 -12.26 8.67 -11.01
N PRO A 320 -11.35 8.39 -11.95
CA PRO A 320 -10.72 9.37 -12.85
C PRO A 320 -11.74 9.87 -13.88
N HIS A 321 -11.70 11.16 -14.19
CA HIS A 321 -12.57 11.72 -15.22
C HIS A 321 -12.20 11.16 -16.60
N GLN A 322 -13.23 10.96 -17.43
CA GLN A 322 -13.04 10.43 -18.78
C GLN A 322 -12.13 11.33 -19.65
N SER A 323 -12.17 12.64 -19.43
CA SER A 323 -11.27 13.58 -20.10
C SER A 323 -9.79 13.31 -19.82
N THR A 324 -9.45 12.97 -18.57
CA THR A 324 -8.09 12.62 -18.17
C THR A 324 -7.67 11.30 -18.79
N LEU A 325 -8.54 10.27 -18.76
CA LEU A 325 -8.27 9.00 -19.42
C LEU A 325 -8.06 9.15 -20.92
N ASN A 326 -8.86 10.01 -21.58
CA ASN A 326 -8.72 10.28 -23.00
C ASN A 326 -7.39 10.97 -23.36
N LYS A 327 -6.88 11.89 -22.50
CA LYS A 327 -5.56 12.50 -22.71
C LYS A 327 -4.45 11.44 -22.69
N LEU A 328 -4.48 10.54 -21.69
CA LEU A 328 -3.51 9.45 -21.54
C LEU A 328 -3.56 8.48 -22.74
N ASP A 329 -4.78 8.08 -23.14
CA ASP A 329 -5.00 7.19 -24.29
C ASP A 329 -4.53 7.80 -25.61
N ASN A 330 -4.82 9.09 -25.84
CA ASN A 330 -4.36 9.81 -27.03
C ASN A 330 -2.83 9.89 -27.17
N MET A 331 -2.10 9.82 -26.05
CA MET A 331 -0.63 9.75 -26.03
C MET A 331 -0.10 8.31 -26.05
N GLY A 332 -0.98 7.31 -26.05
CA GLY A 332 -0.59 5.89 -26.01
C GLY A 332 -0.06 5.42 -24.65
N VAL A 333 -0.35 6.15 -23.58
CA VAL A 333 0.10 5.83 -22.22
C VAL A 333 -0.71 4.67 -21.67
N ARG A 334 -0.05 3.64 -21.14
CA ARG A 334 -0.72 2.51 -20.51
C ARG A 334 -1.12 2.86 -19.07
N VAL A 335 -2.41 2.77 -18.77
CA VAL A 335 -2.99 3.18 -17.47
C VAL A 335 -3.25 1.97 -16.57
N PHE A 336 -2.89 2.10 -15.28
CA PHE A 336 -3.17 1.14 -14.21
C PHE A 336 -3.87 1.88 -13.07
N ARG A 337 -4.97 1.31 -12.52
CA ARG A 337 -5.82 1.99 -11.55
C ARG A 337 -6.08 1.09 -10.34
N THR A 338 -6.06 1.70 -9.13
CA THR A 338 -6.31 0.94 -7.89
C THR A 338 -7.76 0.46 -7.75
N ASP A 339 -8.74 1.17 -8.30
CA ASP A 339 -10.16 0.76 -8.27
C ASP A 339 -10.46 -0.46 -9.17
N GLU A 340 -9.53 -0.82 -10.06
CA GLU A 340 -9.62 -1.99 -10.94
C GLU A 340 -8.72 -3.14 -10.47
N LEU A 341 -7.54 -2.85 -9.96
CA LEU A 341 -6.47 -3.82 -9.68
C LEU A 341 -6.24 -4.04 -8.18
N GLY A 342 -6.85 -3.23 -7.29
CA GLY A 342 -6.45 -3.18 -5.91
C GLY A 342 -5.05 -2.55 -5.78
N THR A 343 -4.26 -2.99 -4.81
CA THR A 343 -2.88 -2.52 -4.66
C THR A 343 -2.05 -2.86 -5.90
N ILE A 344 -1.31 -1.87 -6.42
CA ILE A 344 -0.46 -2.00 -7.61
C ILE A 344 0.99 -2.10 -7.17
N HIS A 345 1.73 -3.05 -7.76
CA HIS A 345 3.17 -3.19 -7.60
C HIS A 345 3.89 -2.77 -8.88
N ILE A 346 4.85 -1.87 -8.72
CA ILE A 346 5.74 -1.36 -9.76
C ILE A 346 7.16 -1.78 -9.37
N ALA A 347 7.85 -2.49 -10.23
CA ALA A 347 9.24 -2.88 -10.06
C ALA A 347 10.08 -2.29 -11.19
N MET A 348 11.13 -1.59 -10.83
CA MET A 348 12.07 -0.94 -11.75
C MET A 348 13.47 -1.54 -11.52
N ASP A 349 14.06 -2.12 -12.58
CA ASP A 349 15.40 -2.73 -12.52
C ASP A 349 16.52 -1.81 -13.06
N GLY A 350 16.17 -0.55 -13.34
CA GLY A 350 17.07 0.45 -13.91
C GLY A 350 17.06 0.51 -15.43
N GLU A 351 16.51 -0.47 -16.12
CA GLU A 351 16.33 -0.51 -17.58
C GLU A 351 14.85 -0.65 -17.96
N ASN A 352 14.12 -1.48 -17.22
CA ASN A 352 12.73 -1.83 -17.50
C ASN A 352 11.83 -1.57 -16.31
N VAL A 353 10.52 -1.43 -16.59
CA VAL A 353 9.46 -1.29 -15.59
C VAL A 353 8.45 -2.41 -15.77
N ARG A 354 8.10 -3.07 -14.67
CA ARG A 354 7.02 -4.07 -14.59
C ARG A 354 5.94 -3.57 -13.65
N ILE A 355 4.70 -3.56 -14.11
CA ILE A 355 3.54 -3.10 -13.33
C ILE A 355 2.49 -4.21 -13.33
N SER A 356 1.99 -4.57 -12.15
CA SER A 356 0.95 -5.58 -11.96
C SER A 356 0.11 -5.31 -10.72
N ALA A 357 -1.03 -5.96 -10.60
CA ALA A 357 -1.71 -6.08 -9.32
C ALA A 357 -0.75 -6.74 -8.30
N TYR A 358 -0.76 -6.23 -7.07
CA TYR A 358 0.01 -6.84 -5.99
C TYR A 358 -0.71 -8.07 -5.46
N GLU A 359 -0.07 -9.23 -5.63
CA GLU A 359 -0.53 -10.47 -5.01
C GLU A 359 0.36 -10.77 -3.79
N PRO A 360 -0.19 -10.75 -2.56
CA PRO A 360 0.57 -11.13 -1.39
C PRO A 360 1.03 -12.59 -1.58
N LYS A 361 2.35 -12.80 -1.62
CA LYS A 361 2.92 -14.16 -1.62
C LYS A 361 2.30 -14.90 -0.45
N ASN A 362 1.59 -16.00 -0.70
CA ASN A 362 0.83 -16.79 0.27
C ASN A 362 1.59 -16.88 1.60
N VAL A 363 1.19 -16.08 2.57
CA VAL A 363 1.46 -16.38 3.99
C VAL A 363 0.59 -17.58 4.28
N THR A 364 1.18 -18.76 4.23
CA THR A 364 0.45 -19.98 4.57
C THR A 364 -0.07 -19.74 5.96
N ILE A 365 -1.39 -19.67 6.14
CA ILE A 365 -2.08 -19.49 7.44
C ILE A 365 -1.51 -20.46 8.51
N TRP A 366 -0.91 -21.53 8.08
CA TRP A 366 -0.21 -22.53 8.90
C TRP A 366 1.12 -22.07 9.54
N SER A 367 1.84 -21.10 9.00
CA SER A 367 3.05 -20.59 9.66
C SER A 367 2.70 -19.71 10.87
N SER A 368 1.67 -18.88 10.74
CA SER A 368 1.17 -18.04 11.84
C SER A 368 0.50 -18.86 12.96
N VAL A 369 -0.12 -19.99 12.62
CA VAL A 369 -0.72 -20.90 13.61
C VAL A 369 0.35 -21.70 14.35
N LYS A 370 1.47 -22.07 13.72
CA LYS A 370 2.58 -22.75 14.39
C LYS A 370 3.28 -21.91 15.44
N ASP A 371 3.36 -20.59 15.25
CA ASP A 371 4.01 -19.68 16.20
C ASP A 371 3.13 -19.37 17.42
N LEU A 372 1.82 -19.50 17.30
CA LEU A 372 0.88 -19.42 18.44
C LEU A 372 0.96 -20.63 19.40
N PHE A 373 1.53 -21.75 18.96
CA PHE A 373 1.64 -22.98 19.75
C PHE A 373 3.07 -23.31 20.22
N LYS A 374 4.03 -22.40 20.03
CA LYS A 374 5.43 -22.55 20.49
C LYS A 374 5.71 -21.94 21.87
N LYS A 375 4.67 -21.64 22.65
CA LYS A 375 4.81 -21.25 24.07
C LYS A 375 4.22 -22.30 25.00
#